data_58538a6367d12c1d8e1c297dfa4ddcb6
#
_entry.id   58538a6367d12c1d8e1c297dfa4ddcb6
#
_cell.length_a   1.000
_cell.length_b   1.000
_cell.length_c   1.000
_cell.angle_alpha   90.00
_cell.angle_beta   90.00
_cell.angle_gamma   90.00
#
_symmetry.space_group_name_H-M   'P 1'
#
loop_
_entity.id
_entity.type
_entity.pdbx_description
1 polymer ?
#
loop_
_entity_poly.entity_id
_entity_poly.type
_entity_poly.pdbx_seq_one_letter_code
_entity_poly.pdbx_strand_id
1 'polypeptide(L)'
;DMFTWQKTTTPPNLSMKTKKSIEYILSHYKDNCPELFGISKSCRSSNGLMNQTNKEKELVFPSNEIDTNLPDGIYKAQIYGTKAYKIELLEDTEVKSGYFISPIKLRGKFKWNQENLNRELQSGTKVSIKTIAFSPSYERLEYEAEKPWNIIFNKDVGIGTNENASTELGNIFASVDFSYPKPSSLIKFIVDLPKYKEGYVLDYFAGSGTTGHAVIKLNRDDTESHRKYILVEMGNYFDLVTKPRIEKVIYSEDWKYGKPVSRKGSSHCFKYIRLESYEDALDNLK
;
A
#
# COMPACT_ATOMS: atom_id res chain seq x y z
N ASP A 1 0.03 9.81 15.43
CA ASP A 1 -1.05 9.35 14.54
C ASP A 1 -1.70 8.09 15.09
N MET A 2 -2.92 7.81 14.62
CA MET A 2 -3.66 6.60 14.97
C MET A 2 -4.15 5.94 13.69
N PHE A 3 -3.83 4.65 13.54
CA PHE A 3 -4.36 3.82 12.46
C PHE A 3 -5.39 2.83 13.04
N THR A 4 -6.42 2.57 12.28
CA THR A 4 -7.44 1.55 12.56
C THR A 4 -7.24 0.38 11.62
N TRP A 5 -6.89 -0.79 12.17
CA TRP A 5 -6.67 -2.00 11.38
C TRP A 5 -7.82 -2.99 11.53
N GLN A 6 -8.31 -3.49 10.41
CA GLN A 6 -9.29 -4.58 10.37
C GLN A 6 -8.61 -5.90 10.69
N LYS A 7 -8.75 -6.36 11.93
CA LYS A 7 -8.12 -7.59 12.40
C LYS A 7 -8.83 -8.88 11.98
N THR A 8 -10.11 -8.78 11.65
CA THR A 8 -10.93 -9.93 11.23
C THR A 8 -12.10 -9.48 10.36
N THR A 9 -12.48 -10.31 9.41
CA THR A 9 -13.70 -10.14 8.60
C THR A 9 -14.89 -10.91 9.18
N THR A 10 -14.66 -11.83 10.10
CA THR A 10 -15.66 -12.71 10.71
C THR A 10 -15.63 -12.62 12.24
N PRO A 11 -15.93 -11.43 12.82
CA PRO A 11 -15.85 -11.26 14.26
C PRO A 11 -16.87 -12.15 14.99
N PRO A 12 -16.46 -12.85 16.06
CA PRO A 12 -17.36 -13.72 16.80
C PRO A 12 -18.48 -12.93 17.49
N ASN A 13 -19.63 -13.56 17.66
CA ASN A 13 -20.80 -12.95 18.31
C ASN A 13 -20.77 -13.16 19.83
N LEU A 14 -19.62 -12.89 20.47
CA LEU A 14 -19.41 -13.11 21.89
C LEU A 14 -19.62 -11.85 22.75
N SER A 15 -19.75 -10.69 22.10
CA SER A 15 -19.93 -9.41 22.81
C SER A 15 -21.42 -9.14 22.99
N MET A 16 -21.79 -8.68 24.19
CA MET A 16 -23.16 -8.22 24.47
C MET A 16 -23.51 -6.87 23.82
N LYS A 17 -22.53 -6.16 23.26
CA LYS A 17 -22.74 -4.82 22.65
C LYS A 17 -22.48 -4.86 21.15
N THR A 18 -21.20 -4.81 20.73
CA THR A 18 -20.80 -4.72 19.33
C THR A 18 -19.78 -5.80 19.00
N LYS A 19 -19.78 -6.25 17.76
CA LYS A 19 -18.73 -7.14 17.23
C LYS A 19 -17.43 -6.36 17.06
N LYS A 20 -16.33 -6.85 17.64
CA LYS A 20 -15.01 -6.20 17.57
C LYS A 20 -14.22 -6.71 16.37
N SER A 21 -14.22 -5.97 15.28
CA SER A 21 -13.51 -6.32 14.03
C SER A 21 -12.22 -5.54 13.81
N ILE A 22 -11.92 -4.57 14.67
CA ILE A 22 -10.78 -3.66 14.51
C ILE A 22 -9.85 -3.69 15.74
N GLU A 23 -8.61 -3.30 15.50
CA GLU A 23 -7.62 -2.90 16.51
C GLU A 23 -7.02 -1.54 16.12
N TYR A 24 -6.48 -0.84 17.12
CA TYR A 24 -5.84 0.46 16.93
C TYR A 24 -4.32 0.32 17.00
N ILE A 25 -3.65 1.06 16.13
CA ILE A 25 -2.20 1.19 16.11
C ILE A 25 -1.88 2.65 16.39
N LEU A 26 -1.19 2.91 17.50
CA LEU A 26 -0.76 4.25 17.88
C LEU A 26 0.67 4.47 17.42
N SER A 27 0.89 5.54 16.69
CA SER A 27 2.19 5.95 16.20
C SER A 27 2.65 7.20 16.94
N HIS A 28 3.81 7.12 17.58
CA HIS A 28 4.45 8.20 18.31
C HIS A 28 5.83 8.48 17.74
N TYR A 29 6.25 9.72 17.77
CA TYR A 29 7.54 10.20 17.27
C TYR A 29 8.25 10.96 18.37
N LYS A 30 9.57 10.80 18.45
CA LYS A 30 10.38 11.51 19.45
C LYS A 30 10.47 13.00 19.13
N ASP A 31 10.71 13.30 17.84
CA ASP A 31 10.91 14.65 17.33
C ASP A 31 9.85 14.97 16.25
N ASN A 32 10.26 15.53 15.13
CA ASN A 32 9.37 15.77 14.01
C ASN A 32 8.91 14.46 13.38
N CYS A 33 7.61 14.37 13.10
CA CYS A 33 7.05 13.24 12.37
C CYS A 33 7.72 13.14 10.98
N PRO A 34 8.27 11.99 10.59
CA PRO A 34 8.75 11.78 9.25
C PRO A 34 7.58 11.83 8.26
N GLU A 35 7.86 12.14 7.03
CA GLU A 35 6.86 11.99 5.98
C GLU A 35 6.51 10.50 5.83
N LEU A 36 5.21 10.19 5.85
CA LEU A 36 4.70 8.83 5.71
C LEU A 36 4.18 8.60 4.30
N PHE A 37 4.50 7.44 3.76
CA PHE A 37 4.14 7.02 2.41
C PHE A 37 3.29 5.77 2.45
N GLY A 38 2.12 5.83 1.82
CA GLY A 38 1.23 4.69 1.65
C GLY A 38 1.65 3.79 0.50
N ILE A 39 0.73 2.96 0.08
CA ILE A 39 0.93 2.08 -1.08
C ILE A 39 0.84 2.91 -2.35
N SER A 40 1.84 2.84 -3.20
CA SER A 40 1.82 3.49 -4.51
C SER A 40 0.73 2.88 -5.40
N LYS A 41 -0.04 3.72 -6.06
CA LYS A 41 -0.96 3.25 -7.11
C LYS A 41 -0.15 2.69 -8.29
N SER A 42 -0.67 1.65 -8.92
CA SER A 42 -0.07 1.21 -10.17
C SER A 42 -0.17 2.33 -11.21
N CYS A 43 0.90 2.57 -11.95
CA CYS A 43 0.99 3.58 -13.01
C CYS A 43 -0.03 3.42 -14.16
N ARG A 44 -0.86 2.39 -14.15
CA ARG A 44 -1.85 2.08 -15.19
C ARG A 44 -3.30 2.44 -14.85
N SER A 45 -3.54 3.14 -13.75
CA SER A 45 -4.90 3.55 -13.41
C SER A 45 -5.28 4.85 -14.12
N SER A 46 -6.26 4.80 -15.02
CA SER A 46 -6.86 5.98 -15.62
C SER A 46 -7.68 6.76 -14.58
N ASN A 47 -7.35 8.02 -14.37
CA ASN A 47 -8.02 8.88 -13.41
C ASN A 47 -8.91 9.90 -14.14
N GLY A 48 -10.17 10.03 -13.73
CA GLY A 48 -11.06 11.06 -14.24
C GLY A 48 -10.62 12.47 -13.84
N LEU A 49 -10.65 13.42 -14.79
CA LEU A 49 -10.31 14.82 -14.55
C LEU A 49 -11.47 15.62 -13.93
N MET A 50 -12.68 15.07 -13.89
CA MET A 50 -13.86 15.73 -13.34
C MET A 50 -13.89 15.72 -11.82
N ASN A 51 -14.38 16.82 -11.21
CA ASN A 51 -14.69 16.91 -9.79
C ASN A 51 -15.91 17.84 -9.56
N GLN A 52 -17.00 17.26 -9.10
CA GLN A 52 -18.28 17.94 -8.93
C GLN A 52 -18.27 19.08 -7.89
N THR A 53 -17.33 19.05 -6.95
CA THR A 53 -17.21 20.06 -5.90
C THR A 53 -16.46 21.32 -6.35
N ASN A 54 -15.77 21.25 -7.49
CA ASN A 54 -15.02 22.39 -8.02
C ASN A 54 -15.93 23.36 -8.76
N LYS A 55 -15.47 24.62 -8.85
CA LYS A 55 -16.06 25.62 -9.75
C LYS A 55 -15.82 25.22 -11.20
N GLU A 56 -16.72 25.66 -12.07
CA GLU A 56 -16.53 25.52 -13.52
C GLU A 56 -15.30 26.28 -14.00
N LYS A 57 -14.59 25.69 -14.94
CA LYS A 57 -13.37 26.20 -15.55
C LYS A 57 -13.41 25.89 -17.04
N GLU A 58 -12.69 26.70 -17.80
CA GLU A 58 -12.39 26.40 -19.18
C GLU A 58 -11.00 25.81 -19.29
N LEU A 59 -10.89 24.75 -20.09
CA LEU A 59 -9.62 24.12 -20.42
C LEU A 59 -9.50 23.97 -21.92
N VAL A 60 -8.33 24.31 -22.44
CA VAL A 60 -7.95 24.11 -23.82
C VAL A 60 -6.95 22.95 -23.88
N PHE A 61 -7.35 21.87 -24.51
CA PHE A 61 -6.51 20.72 -24.75
C PHE A 61 -5.86 20.85 -26.15
N PRO A 62 -4.54 20.59 -26.27
CA PRO A 62 -3.85 20.74 -27.54
C PRO A 62 -4.29 19.69 -28.57
N SER A 63 -4.17 20.05 -29.86
CA SER A 63 -4.39 19.12 -30.96
C SER A 63 -3.29 18.05 -31.04
N ASN A 64 -3.64 16.87 -31.53
CA ASN A 64 -2.73 15.72 -31.75
C ASN A 64 -2.04 15.14 -30.52
N GLU A 65 -2.38 15.60 -29.31
CA GLU A 65 -1.81 15.09 -28.05
C GLU A 65 -2.85 14.34 -27.19
N ILE A 66 -4.13 14.46 -27.56
CA ILE A 66 -5.23 13.88 -26.78
C ILE A 66 -5.77 12.65 -27.49
N ASP A 67 -5.56 11.49 -26.87
CA ASP A 67 -6.06 10.22 -27.37
C ASP A 67 -7.58 10.14 -27.26
N THR A 68 -8.23 9.53 -28.26
CA THR A 68 -9.67 9.29 -28.23
C THR A 68 -10.05 7.95 -28.87
N ASN A 69 -11.16 7.39 -28.40
CA ASN A 69 -11.82 6.23 -29.01
C ASN A 69 -13.07 6.67 -29.81
N LEU A 70 -13.30 7.97 -29.95
CA LEU A 70 -14.39 8.48 -30.73
C LEU A 70 -14.18 8.19 -32.22
N PRO A 71 -15.23 7.89 -32.99
CA PRO A 71 -15.14 7.74 -34.43
C PRO A 71 -14.62 9.01 -35.11
N ASP A 72 -13.95 8.84 -36.25
CA ASP A 72 -13.52 9.97 -37.07
C ASP A 72 -14.73 10.81 -37.48
N GLY A 73 -14.60 12.13 -37.38
CA GLY A 73 -15.66 13.06 -37.72
C GLY A 73 -15.62 14.36 -36.97
N ILE A 74 -16.56 15.24 -37.27
CA ILE A 74 -16.70 16.58 -36.67
C ILE A 74 -17.72 16.50 -35.52
N TYR A 75 -17.32 16.97 -34.37
CA TYR A 75 -18.13 17.09 -33.17
C TYR A 75 -18.49 18.54 -32.94
N LYS A 76 -19.80 18.83 -32.95
CA LYS A 76 -20.33 20.17 -32.85
C LYS A 76 -20.28 20.73 -31.44
N ALA A 77 -20.07 22.04 -31.32
CA ALA A 77 -20.14 22.78 -30.06
C ALA A 77 -21.53 22.63 -29.45
N GLN A 78 -21.60 21.96 -28.31
CA GLN A 78 -22.83 21.77 -27.55
C GLN A 78 -22.51 21.21 -26.13
N ILE A 79 -23.56 21.02 -25.34
CA ILE A 79 -23.44 20.41 -24.03
C ILE A 79 -23.43 18.88 -24.18
N TYR A 80 -22.36 18.27 -23.71
CA TYR A 80 -22.15 16.85 -23.54
C TYR A 80 -22.16 16.49 -22.04
N GLY A 81 -21.74 15.30 -21.69
CA GLY A 81 -21.61 14.86 -20.33
C GLY A 81 -22.48 13.65 -20.02
N THR A 82 -22.76 13.45 -18.76
CA THR A 82 -23.58 12.35 -18.25
C THR A 82 -24.67 12.89 -17.32
N LYS A 83 -25.48 12.00 -16.74
CA LYS A 83 -26.43 12.41 -15.68
C LYS A 83 -25.75 13.04 -14.47
N ALA A 84 -24.49 12.68 -14.22
CA ALA A 84 -23.73 13.14 -13.05
C ALA A 84 -22.99 14.47 -13.28
N TYR A 85 -22.63 14.81 -14.50
CA TYR A 85 -21.90 16.06 -14.83
C TYR A 85 -22.17 16.50 -16.25
N LYS A 86 -22.09 17.83 -16.45
CA LYS A 86 -22.16 18.48 -17.73
C LYS A 86 -20.80 18.95 -18.17
N ILE A 87 -20.51 18.83 -19.45
CA ILE A 87 -19.31 19.36 -20.11
C ILE A 87 -19.80 20.07 -21.37
N GLU A 88 -19.39 21.30 -21.54
CA GLU A 88 -19.69 22.08 -22.73
C GLU A 88 -18.47 22.08 -23.64
N LEU A 89 -18.64 21.61 -24.86
CA LEU A 89 -17.68 21.80 -25.93
C LEU A 89 -17.95 23.19 -26.54
N LEU A 90 -16.99 24.11 -26.42
CA LEU A 90 -17.17 25.52 -26.75
C LEU A 90 -17.01 25.83 -28.25
N GLU A 91 -16.22 25.03 -28.96
CA GLU A 91 -15.95 25.14 -30.38
C GLU A 91 -16.02 23.78 -31.03
N ASP A 92 -16.39 23.74 -32.32
CA ASP A 92 -16.35 22.51 -33.10
C ASP A 92 -14.95 21.91 -33.09
N THR A 93 -14.87 20.57 -32.97
CA THR A 93 -13.60 19.85 -33.01
C THR A 93 -13.69 18.65 -33.97
N GLU A 94 -12.56 18.21 -34.49
CA GLU A 94 -12.50 17.10 -35.43
C GLU A 94 -11.60 15.98 -34.89
N VAL A 95 -12.08 14.75 -35.02
CA VAL A 95 -11.32 13.53 -34.71
C VAL A 95 -10.90 12.85 -35.99
N LYS A 96 -9.63 12.43 -36.06
CA LYS A 96 -9.08 11.64 -37.15
C LYS A 96 -8.03 10.68 -36.64
N SER A 97 -8.16 9.41 -37.02
CA SER A 97 -7.19 8.36 -36.68
C SER A 97 -6.89 8.24 -35.17
N GLY A 98 -7.90 8.41 -34.32
CA GLY A 98 -7.79 8.28 -32.86
C GLY A 98 -7.24 9.49 -32.12
N TYR A 99 -7.14 10.66 -32.80
CA TYR A 99 -6.68 11.92 -32.21
C TYR A 99 -7.61 13.07 -32.57
N PHE A 100 -7.69 14.06 -31.69
CA PHE A 100 -8.29 15.34 -32.02
C PHE A 100 -7.28 16.17 -32.84
N ILE A 101 -7.61 16.50 -34.08
CA ILE A 101 -6.74 17.25 -34.99
C ILE A 101 -6.89 18.77 -34.83
N SER A 102 -7.88 19.23 -34.09
CA SER A 102 -8.06 20.63 -33.67
C SER A 102 -8.04 20.77 -32.14
N PRO A 103 -7.68 21.93 -31.58
CA PRO A 103 -7.74 22.12 -30.13
C PRO A 103 -9.15 21.90 -29.59
N ILE A 104 -9.25 21.32 -28.41
CA ILE A 104 -10.53 21.03 -27.77
C ILE A 104 -10.75 22.05 -26.63
N LYS A 105 -11.76 22.89 -26.74
CA LYS A 105 -12.11 23.82 -25.67
C LYS A 105 -13.31 23.30 -24.90
N LEU A 106 -13.10 22.93 -23.64
CA LEU A 106 -14.13 22.40 -22.76
C LEU A 106 -14.37 23.32 -21.57
N ARG A 107 -15.64 23.53 -21.23
CA ARG A 107 -16.08 24.13 -19.96
C ARG A 107 -16.69 23.05 -19.08
N GLY A 108 -16.24 22.96 -17.82
CA GLY A 108 -16.73 21.99 -16.87
C GLY A 108 -16.08 22.09 -15.49
N LYS A 109 -16.47 21.20 -14.59
CA LYS A 109 -15.93 21.16 -13.22
C LYS A 109 -14.69 20.26 -13.16
N PHE A 110 -13.54 20.79 -13.54
CA PHE A 110 -12.29 20.07 -13.63
C PHE A 110 -11.46 20.15 -12.35
N LYS A 111 -10.66 19.10 -12.07
CA LYS A 111 -9.65 19.08 -10.99
C LYS A 111 -8.53 20.09 -11.27
N TRP A 112 -8.10 20.19 -12.51
CA TRP A 112 -6.99 21.04 -12.94
C TRP A 112 -7.47 22.42 -13.43
N ASN A 113 -6.56 23.37 -13.43
CA ASN A 113 -6.64 24.59 -14.21
C ASN A 113 -5.76 24.45 -15.47
N GLN A 114 -5.73 25.46 -16.33
CA GLN A 114 -4.96 25.39 -17.58
C GLN A 114 -3.45 25.21 -17.33
N GLU A 115 -2.91 25.88 -16.33
CA GLU A 115 -1.50 25.79 -15.98
C GLU A 115 -1.13 24.37 -15.55
N ASN A 116 -1.97 23.76 -14.72
CA ASN A 116 -1.77 22.36 -14.30
C ASN A 116 -1.89 21.39 -15.49
N LEU A 117 -2.85 21.58 -16.39
CA LEU A 117 -2.97 20.77 -17.59
C LEU A 117 -1.69 20.83 -18.44
N ASN A 118 -1.20 22.04 -18.70
CA ASN A 118 0.00 22.27 -19.50
C ASN A 118 1.23 21.61 -18.86
N ARG A 119 1.41 21.77 -17.55
CA ARG A 119 2.51 21.15 -16.80
C ARG A 119 2.45 19.62 -16.84
N GLU A 120 1.27 19.04 -16.66
CA GLU A 120 1.08 17.59 -16.72
C GLU A 120 1.38 17.03 -18.12
N LEU A 121 0.93 17.69 -19.18
CA LEU A 121 1.27 17.28 -20.55
C LEU A 121 2.78 17.36 -20.81
N GLN A 122 3.44 18.43 -20.36
CA GLN A 122 4.90 18.56 -20.47
C GLN A 122 5.66 17.49 -19.68
N SER A 123 5.12 16.98 -18.57
CA SER A 123 5.70 15.88 -17.79
C SER A 123 5.44 14.50 -18.40
N GLY A 124 4.78 14.41 -19.55
CA GLY A 124 4.48 13.15 -20.22
C GLY A 124 3.21 12.45 -19.73
N THR A 125 2.38 13.13 -18.93
CA THR A 125 1.06 12.61 -18.54
C THR A 125 0.18 12.45 -19.78
N LYS A 126 -0.32 11.25 -20.02
CA LYS A 126 -1.26 10.97 -21.10
C LYS A 126 -2.65 11.45 -20.72
N VAL A 127 -3.24 12.29 -21.53
CA VAL A 127 -4.63 12.73 -21.38
C VAL A 127 -5.46 12.14 -22.49
N SER A 128 -6.67 11.68 -22.19
CA SER A 128 -7.56 11.09 -23.17
C SER A 128 -9.02 11.48 -22.95
N ILE A 129 -9.77 11.59 -24.05
CA ILE A 129 -11.22 11.77 -24.06
C ILE A 129 -11.82 10.60 -24.83
N LYS A 130 -12.24 9.54 -24.14
CA LYS A 130 -12.58 8.26 -24.75
C LYS A 130 -14.03 8.09 -25.18
N THR A 131 -14.92 8.97 -24.74
CA THR A 131 -16.38 8.80 -24.96
C THR A 131 -17.02 10.09 -25.38
N ILE A 132 -18.21 9.98 -25.98
CA ILE A 132 -19.04 11.10 -26.42
C ILE A 132 -19.44 12.05 -25.27
N ALA A 133 -19.27 11.66 -24.02
CA ALA A 133 -19.48 12.53 -22.87
C ALA A 133 -18.42 13.61 -22.73
N PHE A 134 -17.36 13.58 -23.53
CA PHE A 134 -16.23 14.51 -23.50
C PHE A 134 -15.56 14.62 -22.12
N SER A 135 -15.65 13.55 -21.30
CA SER A 135 -15.02 13.51 -19.99
C SER A 135 -13.54 13.18 -20.10
N PRO A 136 -12.65 14.13 -19.79
CA PRO A 136 -11.22 13.87 -19.82
C PRO A 136 -10.79 12.93 -18.71
N SER A 137 -9.84 12.08 -19.02
CA SER A 137 -9.12 11.23 -18.06
C SER A 137 -7.61 11.35 -18.31
N TYR A 138 -6.83 11.04 -17.30
CA TYR A 138 -5.38 11.12 -17.40
C TYR A 138 -4.70 9.90 -16.80
N GLU A 139 -3.51 9.60 -17.29
CA GLU A 139 -2.64 8.53 -16.85
C GLU A 139 -1.21 9.08 -16.77
N ARG A 140 -0.65 9.13 -15.56
CA ARG A 140 0.72 9.58 -15.32
C ARG A 140 1.68 8.43 -15.55
N LEU A 141 2.90 8.74 -15.99
CA LEU A 141 3.98 7.76 -16.10
C LEU A 141 4.38 7.24 -14.72
N GLU A 142 4.41 8.12 -13.73
CA GLU A 142 4.73 7.80 -12.35
C GLU A 142 3.72 8.49 -11.42
N TYR A 143 3.38 7.81 -10.34
CA TYR A 143 2.59 8.37 -9.25
C TYR A 143 3.46 8.43 -8.01
N GLU A 144 3.55 9.59 -7.39
CA GLU A 144 4.08 9.69 -6.04
C GLU A 144 3.27 8.78 -5.10
N ALA A 145 3.95 8.19 -4.12
CA ALA A 145 3.26 7.42 -3.12
C ALA A 145 2.25 8.31 -2.37
N GLU A 146 1.00 7.90 -2.35
CA GLU A 146 -0.03 8.64 -1.60
C GLU A 146 0.27 8.58 -0.11
N LYS A 147 -0.23 9.55 0.65
CA LYS A 147 -0.23 9.47 2.11
C LYS A 147 -0.99 8.22 2.55
N PRO A 148 -0.54 7.50 3.59
CA PRO A 148 -1.23 6.31 4.04
C PRO A 148 -2.63 6.65 4.56
N TRP A 149 -3.58 5.80 4.25
CA TRP A 149 -4.88 5.89 4.87
C TRP A 149 -4.77 5.49 6.34
N ASN A 150 -5.46 6.21 7.21
CA ASN A 150 -5.51 5.88 8.63
C ASN A 150 -6.46 4.70 8.94
N ILE A 151 -7.15 4.17 7.94
CA ILE A 151 -7.96 2.96 8.02
C ILE A 151 -7.34 1.90 7.11
N ILE A 152 -6.92 0.78 7.71
CA ILE A 152 -6.21 -0.30 7.04
C ILE A 152 -7.18 -1.48 6.89
N PHE A 153 -7.75 -1.65 5.70
CA PHE A 153 -8.58 -2.80 5.34
C PHE A 153 -7.81 -3.79 4.45
N ASN A 154 -8.04 -5.07 4.67
CA ASN A 154 -7.47 -6.12 3.82
C ASN A 154 -7.84 -5.92 2.34
N LYS A 155 -9.11 -5.60 2.08
CA LYS A 155 -9.66 -5.43 0.74
C LYS A 155 -8.99 -4.32 -0.07
N ASP A 156 -8.60 -3.24 0.59
CA ASP A 156 -8.14 -2.02 -0.09
C ASP A 156 -6.61 -1.98 -0.26
N VAL A 157 -5.88 -2.57 0.69
CA VAL A 157 -4.41 -2.47 0.74
C VAL A 157 -3.69 -3.83 0.81
N GLY A 158 -4.43 -4.94 0.72
CA GLY A 158 -3.86 -6.29 0.75
C GLY A 158 -3.20 -6.69 2.08
N ILE A 159 -3.48 -5.95 3.16
CA ILE A 159 -2.93 -6.24 4.49
C ILE A 159 -3.78 -7.31 5.17
N GLY A 160 -3.13 -8.37 5.62
CA GLY A 160 -3.78 -9.54 6.21
C GLY A 160 -4.52 -9.25 7.51
N THR A 161 -5.42 -10.17 7.85
CA THR A 161 -6.14 -10.24 9.12
C THR A 161 -5.48 -11.27 10.06
N ASN A 162 -6.04 -11.47 11.26
CA ASN A 162 -5.57 -12.52 12.18
C ASN A 162 -5.70 -13.93 11.57
N GLU A 163 -6.76 -14.16 10.78
CA GLU A 163 -6.95 -15.44 10.08
C GLU A 163 -5.83 -15.68 9.05
N ASN A 164 -5.43 -14.65 8.32
CA ASN A 164 -4.31 -14.72 7.40
C ASN A 164 -3.00 -14.99 8.15
N ALA A 165 -2.80 -14.37 9.31
CA ALA A 165 -1.62 -14.59 10.14
C ALA A 165 -1.52 -16.03 10.66
N SER A 166 -2.64 -16.59 11.10
CA SER A 166 -2.71 -18.00 11.53
C SER A 166 -2.41 -18.94 10.37
N THR A 167 -2.93 -18.67 9.19
CA THR A 167 -2.64 -19.43 7.97
C THR A 167 -1.16 -19.31 7.58
N GLU A 168 -0.58 -18.11 7.63
CA GLU A 168 0.85 -17.88 7.37
C GLU A 168 1.72 -18.70 8.32
N LEU A 169 1.42 -18.66 9.62
CA LEU A 169 2.16 -19.40 10.63
C LEU A 169 1.99 -20.92 10.46
N GLY A 170 0.78 -21.40 10.21
CA GLY A 170 0.48 -22.80 9.93
C GLY A 170 1.20 -23.33 8.68
N ASN A 171 1.35 -22.52 7.66
CA ASN A 171 2.14 -22.90 6.48
C ASN A 171 3.63 -23.04 6.81
N ILE A 172 4.19 -22.18 7.65
CA ILE A 172 5.60 -22.23 8.05
C ILE A 172 5.89 -23.47 8.91
N PHE A 173 4.98 -23.86 9.82
CA PHE A 173 5.24 -24.89 10.83
C PHE A 173 4.49 -26.22 10.61
N ALA A 174 3.48 -26.27 9.77
CA ALA A 174 2.49 -27.33 9.62
C ALA A 174 1.53 -27.45 10.82
N SER A 175 2.07 -27.44 12.03
CA SER A 175 1.33 -27.43 13.30
C SER A 175 2.12 -26.58 14.30
N VAL A 176 1.47 -25.63 14.91
CA VAL A 176 2.06 -24.76 15.93
C VAL A 176 0.97 -24.29 16.89
N ASP A 177 1.26 -24.41 18.18
CA ASP A 177 0.39 -23.86 19.23
C ASP A 177 0.82 -22.43 19.55
N PHE A 178 0.24 -21.49 18.85
CA PHE A 178 0.45 -20.06 19.09
C PHE A 178 -0.81 -19.26 18.79
N SER A 179 -1.31 -18.58 19.81
CA SER A 179 -2.54 -17.79 19.72
C SER A 179 -2.30 -16.37 19.23
N TYR A 180 -3.15 -15.90 18.34
CA TYR A 180 -3.22 -14.52 17.88
C TYR A 180 -1.94 -13.93 17.24
N PRO A 181 -1.29 -14.64 16.30
CA PRO A 181 -0.19 -14.05 15.55
C PRO A 181 -0.67 -12.81 14.78
N LYS A 182 0.23 -11.85 14.54
CA LYS A 182 -0.04 -10.74 13.63
C LYS A 182 0.43 -11.10 12.22
N PRO A 183 -0.25 -10.63 11.16
CA PRO A 183 0.17 -10.90 9.78
C PRO A 183 1.45 -10.13 9.45
N SER A 184 2.39 -10.80 8.79
CA SER A 184 3.65 -10.17 8.38
C SER A 184 3.44 -8.97 7.45
N SER A 185 2.37 -8.96 6.66
CA SER A 185 1.98 -7.85 5.79
C SER A 185 1.63 -6.57 6.54
N LEU A 186 1.02 -6.68 7.73
CA LEU A 186 0.72 -5.52 8.58
C LEU A 186 2.01 -4.89 9.11
N ILE A 187 2.90 -5.70 9.67
CA ILE A 187 4.16 -5.20 10.22
C ILE A 187 5.06 -4.65 9.10
N LYS A 188 5.10 -5.34 7.96
CA LYS A 188 5.78 -4.85 6.76
C LYS A 188 5.29 -3.45 6.37
N PHE A 189 3.97 -3.25 6.29
CA PHE A 189 3.36 -1.96 5.96
C PHE A 189 3.78 -0.88 6.96
N ILE A 190 3.67 -1.14 8.27
CA ILE A 190 3.99 -0.17 9.32
C ILE A 190 5.47 0.22 9.28
N VAL A 191 6.38 -0.76 9.16
CA VAL A 191 7.83 -0.52 9.12
C VAL A 191 8.23 0.24 7.85
N ASP A 192 7.50 0.07 6.75
CA ASP A 192 7.79 0.70 5.47
C ASP A 192 7.17 2.10 5.29
N LEU A 193 6.30 2.54 6.21
CA LEU A 193 5.65 3.86 6.12
C LEU A 193 6.62 5.03 5.94
N PRO A 194 7.74 5.14 6.68
CA PRO A 194 8.68 6.25 6.53
C PRO A 194 9.68 6.06 5.38
N LYS A 195 9.62 4.95 4.67
CA LYS A 195 10.54 4.59 3.57
C LYS A 195 12.04 4.61 3.93
N TYR A 196 12.36 4.53 5.22
CA TYR A 196 13.76 4.36 5.64
C TYR A 196 14.25 2.97 5.25
N LYS A 197 15.31 2.91 4.46
CA LYS A 197 15.90 1.65 3.98
C LYS A 197 16.91 1.05 4.94
N GLU A 198 17.32 1.81 5.95
CA GLU A 198 18.27 1.42 6.98
C GLU A 198 17.73 1.68 8.37
N GLY A 199 18.40 1.14 9.39
CA GLY A 199 18.06 1.35 10.80
C GLY A 199 17.66 0.06 11.51
N TYR A 200 17.29 0.21 12.78
CA TYR A 200 16.91 -0.89 13.65
C TYR A 200 15.39 -0.87 13.90
N VAL A 201 14.78 -2.04 13.77
CA VAL A 201 13.40 -2.31 14.17
C VAL A 201 13.44 -3.12 15.44
N LEU A 202 13.03 -2.52 16.54
CA LEU A 202 13.02 -3.18 17.85
C LEU A 202 11.59 -3.60 18.21
N ASP A 203 11.45 -4.85 18.61
CA ASP A 203 10.20 -5.42 19.10
C ASP A 203 10.42 -6.04 20.47
N TYR A 204 9.87 -5.42 21.51
CA TYR A 204 10.00 -5.87 22.89
C TYR A 204 9.10 -7.04 23.26
N PHE A 205 8.12 -7.38 22.42
CA PHE A 205 7.16 -8.46 22.65
C PHE A 205 7.00 -9.24 21.35
N ALA A 206 8.11 -9.82 20.89
CA ALA A 206 8.25 -10.38 19.54
C ALA A 206 7.20 -11.46 19.20
N GLY A 207 6.61 -12.09 20.23
CA GLY A 207 5.59 -13.10 20.04
C GLY A 207 6.05 -14.20 19.10
N SER A 208 5.31 -14.41 18.03
CA SER A 208 5.70 -15.40 17.01
C SER A 208 6.84 -14.96 16.07
N GLY A 209 7.50 -13.82 16.31
CA GLY A 209 8.60 -13.31 15.48
C GLY A 209 8.17 -12.65 14.17
N THR A 210 6.94 -12.10 14.13
CA THR A 210 6.39 -11.48 12.92
C THR A 210 7.20 -10.27 12.45
N THR A 211 7.75 -9.48 13.37
CA THR A 211 8.56 -8.29 13.06
C THR A 211 9.84 -8.66 12.33
N GLY A 212 10.58 -9.66 12.81
CA GLY A 212 11.77 -10.16 12.10
C GLY A 212 11.44 -10.71 10.72
N HIS A 213 10.33 -11.47 10.59
CA HIS A 213 9.84 -11.95 9.30
C HIS A 213 9.53 -10.79 8.33
N ALA A 214 8.85 -9.75 8.81
CA ALA A 214 8.53 -8.57 7.99
C ALA A 214 9.78 -7.82 7.51
N VAL A 215 10.77 -7.63 8.39
CA VAL A 215 12.04 -6.97 8.04
C VAL A 215 12.82 -7.80 7.01
N ILE A 216 12.89 -9.11 7.17
CA ILE A 216 13.54 -10.00 6.18
C ILE A 216 12.83 -9.90 4.83
N LYS A 217 11.50 -9.88 4.80
CA LYS A 217 10.73 -9.65 3.55
C LYS A 217 11.05 -8.29 2.92
N LEU A 218 11.07 -7.20 3.70
CA LEU A 218 11.41 -5.87 3.19
C LEU A 218 12.80 -5.82 2.55
N ASN A 219 13.79 -6.42 3.20
CA ASN A 219 15.15 -6.45 2.67
C ASN A 219 15.29 -7.37 1.43
N ARG A 220 14.42 -8.37 1.31
CA ARG A 220 14.39 -9.26 0.13
C ARG A 220 13.73 -8.57 -1.07
N ASP A 221 12.64 -7.84 -0.83
CA ASP A 221 11.86 -7.18 -1.87
C ASP A 221 12.59 -5.95 -2.44
N ASP A 222 13.45 -5.32 -1.65
CA ASP A 222 14.26 -4.17 -2.02
C ASP A 222 15.73 -4.43 -1.67
N THR A 223 16.56 -4.66 -2.68
CA THR A 223 17.99 -4.97 -2.52
C THR A 223 18.83 -3.81 -1.92
N GLU A 224 18.30 -2.59 -1.93
CA GLU A 224 18.90 -1.44 -1.27
C GLU A 224 18.50 -1.32 0.21
N SER A 225 17.59 -2.18 0.67
CA SER A 225 17.12 -2.18 2.05
C SER A 225 18.04 -3.00 2.95
N HIS A 226 18.60 -2.34 3.97
CA HIS A 226 19.51 -2.91 4.95
C HIS A 226 19.03 -2.74 6.39
N ARG A 227 17.70 -2.85 6.60
CA ARG A 227 17.07 -2.78 7.91
C ARG A 227 17.55 -3.95 8.78
N LYS A 228 17.75 -3.68 10.06
CA LYS A 228 18.10 -4.69 11.09
C LYS A 228 16.93 -4.82 12.07
N TYR A 229 16.86 -5.94 12.76
CA TYR A 229 15.83 -6.14 13.78
C TYR A 229 16.45 -6.63 15.09
N ILE A 230 15.78 -6.29 16.18
CA ILE A 230 16.06 -6.79 17.53
C ILE A 230 14.72 -7.30 18.07
N LEU A 231 14.67 -8.58 18.40
CA LEU A 231 13.47 -9.22 18.95
C LEU A 231 13.75 -9.59 20.39
N VAL A 232 12.88 -9.15 21.29
CA VAL A 232 12.92 -9.51 22.71
C VAL A 232 11.66 -10.27 23.04
N GLU A 233 11.80 -11.44 23.67
CA GLU A 233 10.69 -12.28 24.06
C GLU A 233 11.09 -13.13 25.26
N MET A 234 10.21 -13.20 26.25
CA MET A 234 10.43 -13.98 27.47
C MET A 234 9.55 -15.23 27.56
N GLY A 235 8.65 -15.41 26.62
CA GLY A 235 7.75 -16.55 26.58
C GLY A 235 8.46 -17.85 26.22
N ASN A 236 8.02 -18.96 26.82
CA ASN A 236 8.59 -20.31 26.58
C ASN A 236 8.51 -20.74 25.11
N TYR A 237 7.68 -20.09 24.31
CA TYR A 237 7.57 -20.33 22.88
C TYR A 237 8.69 -19.67 22.05
N PHE A 238 9.60 -18.91 22.67
CA PHE A 238 10.72 -18.29 21.94
C PHE A 238 11.52 -19.32 21.14
N ASP A 239 11.97 -20.39 21.81
CA ASP A 239 12.78 -21.44 21.16
C ASP A 239 11.95 -22.36 20.26
N LEU A 240 10.63 -22.45 20.46
CA LEU A 240 9.74 -23.34 19.71
C LEU A 240 9.07 -22.65 18.50
N VAL A 241 8.87 -21.34 18.54
CA VAL A 241 8.13 -20.60 17.53
C VAL A 241 8.95 -19.41 17.00
N THR A 242 9.35 -18.48 17.87
CA THR A 242 9.96 -17.20 17.46
C THR A 242 11.24 -17.41 16.67
N LYS A 243 12.22 -18.09 17.27
CA LYS A 243 13.52 -18.38 16.64
C LYS A 243 13.39 -19.29 15.42
N PRO A 244 12.68 -20.44 15.46
CA PRO A 244 12.51 -21.28 14.28
C PRO A 244 11.76 -20.61 13.13
N ARG A 245 10.84 -19.68 13.41
CA ARG A 245 10.20 -18.88 12.33
C ARG A 245 11.24 -18.07 11.58
N ILE A 246 12.15 -17.40 12.29
CA ILE A 246 13.22 -16.62 11.67
C ILE A 246 14.13 -17.51 10.83
N GLU A 247 14.56 -18.64 11.35
CA GLU A 247 15.41 -19.61 10.65
C GLU A 247 14.74 -20.11 9.36
N LYS A 248 13.45 -20.45 9.43
CA LYS A 248 12.67 -20.90 8.27
C LYS A 248 12.50 -19.79 7.22
N VAL A 249 12.17 -18.58 7.62
CA VAL A 249 11.99 -17.46 6.70
C VAL A 249 13.32 -17.06 6.03
N ILE A 250 14.45 -17.18 6.71
CA ILE A 250 15.78 -17.01 6.11
C ILE A 250 16.03 -18.08 5.05
N TYR A 251 15.67 -19.34 5.35
CA TYR A 251 15.92 -20.48 4.46
C TYR A 251 15.08 -20.43 3.19
N SER A 252 13.79 -20.08 3.30
CA SER A 252 12.87 -20.03 2.16
C SER A 252 11.85 -18.91 2.31
N GLU A 253 11.52 -18.28 1.19
CA GLU A 253 10.48 -17.24 1.12
C GLU A 253 9.08 -17.83 1.35
N ASP A 254 8.81 -18.98 0.74
CA ASP A 254 7.50 -19.61 0.72
C ASP A 254 7.51 -20.97 1.40
N TRP A 255 6.48 -21.18 2.20
CA TRP A 255 6.28 -22.41 2.97
C TRP A 255 4.86 -22.94 2.77
N LYS A 256 4.70 -24.24 2.77
CA LYS A 256 3.40 -24.91 2.76
C LYS A 256 3.45 -26.15 3.64
N TYR A 257 2.61 -26.17 4.67
CA TYR A 257 2.53 -27.27 5.63
C TYR A 257 3.90 -27.69 6.19
N GLY A 258 4.71 -26.71 6.62
CA GLY A 258 6.02 -26.92 7.22
C GLY A 258 7.14 -27.27 6.23
N LYS A 259 6.86 -27.34 4.93
CA LYS A 259 7.83 -27.65 3.86
C LYS A 259 8.11 -26.39 3.03
N PRO A 260 9.38 -26.13 2.68
CA PRO A 260 9.72 -25.02 1.79
C PRO A 260 9.20 -25.29 0.38
N VAL A 261 8.55 -24.30 -0.23
CA VAL A 261 8.04 -24.36 -1.60
C VAL A 261 9.09 -23.86 -2.58
N SER A 262 9.84 -22.83 -2.19
CA SER A 262 10.97 -22.30 -2.95
C SER A 262 12.26 -22.43 -2.15
N ARG A 263 13.42 -22.33 -2.85
CA ARG A 263 14.73 -22.23 -2.20
C ARG A 263 15.28 -20.80 -2.28
N LYS A 264 14.40 -19.81 -2.44
CA LYS A 264 14.76 -18.41 -2.40
C LYS A 264 14.92 -17.97 -0.94
N GLY A 265 16.09 -18.21 -0.40
CA GLY A 265 16.49 -17.77 0.93
C GLY A 265 17.10 -16.35 0.90
N SER A 266 17.51 -15.89 2.06
CA SER A 266 18.25 -14.65 2.24
C SER A 266 19.62 -14.95 2.85
N SER A 267 20.70 -14.34 2.34
CA SER A 267 21.99 -14.31 3.06
C SER A 267 21.80 -13.52 4.34
N HIS A 268 21.73 -14.22 5.47
CA HIS A 268 21.37 -13.61 6.73
C HIS A 268 21.98 -14.38 7.89
N CYS A 269 22.51 -13.67 8.86
CA CYS A 269 22.89 -14.21 10.16
C CYS A 269 22.31 -13.34 11.28
N PHE A 270 22.00 -13.94 12.40
CA PHE A 270 21.52 -13.23 13.59
C PHE A 270 22.25 -13.72 14.84
N LYS A 271 22.33 -12.85 15.83
CA LYS A 271 22.77 -13.21 17.16
C LYS A 271 21.60 -13.75 17.96
N TYR A 272 21.80 -14.87 18.66
CA TYR A 272 20.92 -15.35 19.70
C TYR A 272 21.56 -15.04 21.05
N ILE A 273 20.83 -14.38 21.92
CA ILE A 273 21.28 -14.00 23.26
C ILE A 273 20.24 -14.44 24.26
N ARG A 274 20.65 -15.19 25.27
CA ARG A 274 19.83 -15.50 26.43
C ARG A 274 20.31 -14.63 27.59
N LEU A 275 19.36 -13.90 28.17
CA LEU A 275 19.62 -13.11 29.37
C LEU A 275 19.37 -14.02 30.59
N GLU A 276 20.30 -14.00 31.51
CA GLU A 276 20.15 -14.63 32.80
C GLU A 276 19.39 -13.73 33.76
N SER A 277 18.66 -14.30 34.71
CA SER A 277 18.13 -13.52 35.81
C SER A 277 19.26 -13.01 36.72
N TYR A 278 18.98 -11.98 37.50
CA TYR A 278 19.96 -11.48 38.46
C TYR A 278 20.37 -12.53 39.49
N GLU A 279 19.42 -13.35 39.91
CA GLU A 279 19.63 -14.46 40.83
C GLU A 279 20.54 -15.54 40.23
N ASP A 280 20.28 -15.93 38.99
CA ASP A 280 21.11 -16.91 38.27
C ASP A 280 22.56 -16.35 38.07
N ALA A 281 22.68 -15.09 37.74
CA ALA A 281 23.99 -14.45 37.59
C ALA A 281 24.80 -14.42 38.89
N LEU A 282 24.14 -14.19 40.04
CA LEU A 282 24.78 -14.27 41.37
C LEU A 282 25.19 -15.67 41.75
N ASP A 283 24.39 -16.68 41.41
CA ASP A 283 24.71 -18.07 41.68
C ASP A 283 25.85 -18.59 40.83
N ASN A 284 26.04 -18.07 39.63
CA ASN A 284 27.16 -18.39 38.76
C ASN A 284 28.51 -17.76 39.22
N LEU A 285 28.47 -16.82 40.18
CA LEU A 285 29.65 -16.18 40.77
C LEU A 285 30.20 -16.94 42.01
N LYS A 286 29.51 -17.98 42.47
CA LYS A 286 29.94 -18.84 43.56
C LYS A 286 30.78 -20.01 43.03
#